data_42879f448bcb037b646e7197e3211f04
#
_entry.id   42879f448bcb037b646e7197e3211f04
#
_cell.length_a   1.000
_cell.length_b   1.000
_cell.length_c   1.000
_cell.angle_alpha   90.00
_cell.angle_beta   90.00
_cell.angle_gamma   90.00
#
_symmetry.space_group_name_H-M   'P 1'
#
loop_
_entity.id
_entity.type
_entity.pdbx_description
1 polymer ?
#
loop_
_entity_poly.entity_id
_entity_poly.type
_entity_poly.pdbx_seq_one_letter_code
_entity_poly.pdbx_strand_id
1 'polypeptide(L)'
;METKNMNDQELENVSGGEIRTVNTGDTRDAAIRAYPGLNAPVVAVLPNGTAANSTGKFVFADGRNWAEIDYPVRGWIKGAILGYAY
;
A
#
# COMPACT_ATOMS: atom_id res chain seq x y z
N MET A 1 -11.80 -21.47 -6.65
CA MET A 1 -11.74 -21.08 -6.66
C MET A 1 -11.58 -20.42 -6.86
N GLU A 2 -11.22 -20.05 -7.00
CA GLU A 2 -11.01 -19.45 -7.02
C GLU A 2 -10.97 -18.60 -7.44
N THR A 3 -11.15 -18.06 -7.67
CA THR A 3 -11.05 -17.16 -7.99
C THR A 3 -10.93 -16.25 -7.76
N LYS A 4 -10.65 -15.76 -7.83
CA LYS A 4 -10.44 -14.86 -7.25
C LYS A 4 -9.88 -13.90 -8.01
N ASN A 5 -9.97 -12.95 -8.14
CA ASN A 5 -9.73 -11.84 -8.73
C ASN A 5 -8.30 -11.67 -8.76
N MET A 6 -7.75 -10.98 -8.11
CA MET A 6 -6.45 -11.06 -8.04
C MET A 6 -6.31 -12.38 -7.66
N ASN A 7 -5.92 -13.15 -8.43
CA ASN A 7 -6.06 -14.51 -8.16
C ASN A 7 -5.06 -14.89 -7.10
N ASP A 8 -5.25 -16.07 -6.57
CA ASP A 8 -4.43 -16.55 -5.49
C ASP A 8 -2.97 -16.66 -5.89
N GLN A 9 -2.71 -16.90 -7.15
CA GLN A 9 -1.34 -17.07 -7.57
C GLN A 9 -0.56 -15.79 -7.51
N GLU A 10 -1.18 -14.68 -7.86
CA GLU A 10 -0.49 -13.41 -7.73
C GLU A 10 -0.16 -13.12 -6.29
N LEU A 11 -1.08 -13.40 -5.39
CA LEU A 11 -0.85 -13.16 -3.99
C LEU A 11 0.18 -14.10 -3.41
N GLU A 12 0.24 -15.30 -3.89
CA GLU A 12 1.22 -16.28 -3.41
C GLU A 12 2.63 -15.90 -3.77
N ASN A 13 2.79 -15.13 -4.83
CA ASN A 13 4.12 -14.70 -5.26
C ASN A 13 4.59 -13.46 -4.51
N VAL A 14 3.75 -12.90 -3.68
CA VAL A 14 4.09 -11.74 -2.88
C VAL A 14 4.79 -12.22 -1.64
N SER A 15 5.93 -11.65 -1.30
CA SER A 15 6.68 -12.13 -0.16
C SER A 15 6.15 -11.57 1.13
N GLY A 16 5.61 -12.41 1.97
CA GLY A 16 5.21 -12.08 3.32
C GLY A 16 4.20 -10.95 3.41
N GLY A 17 4.07 -10.41 4.60
CA GLY A 17 3.25 -9.25 4.84
C GLY A 17 1.77 -9.56 4.95
N GLU A 18 0.95 -8.56 4.66
CA GLU A 18 -0.48 -8.71 4.85
C GLU A 18 -1.23 -7.86 3.84
N ILE A 19 -2.35 -8.38 3.37
CA ILE A 19 -3.18 -7.66 2.41
C ILE A 19 -4.03 -6.65 3.15
N ARG A 20 -4.00 -5.41 2.70
CA ARG A 20 -4.79 -4.32 3.24
C ARG A 20 -5.49 -3.60 2.11
N THR A 21 -6.60 -2.93 2.42
CA THR A 21 -7.38 -2.21 1.42
C THR A 21 -7.08 -0.72 1.52
N VAL A 22 -6.84 -0.10 0.39
CA VAL A 22 -6.61 1.33 0.31
C VAL A 22 -7.88 2.08 0.69
N ASN A 23 -7.76 3.01 1.63
CA ASN A 23 -8.89 3.85 2.05
C ASN A 23 -8.34 5.20 2.48
N THR A 24 -8.47 6.20 1.63
CA THR A 24 -7.97 7.55 1.93
C THR A 24 -8.91 8.34 2.83
N GLY A 25 -10.12 7.84 3.05
CA GLY A 25 -11.10 8.55 3.85
C GLY A 25 -11.94 9.53 3.06
N ASP A 26 -11.64 9.70 1.79
CA ASP A 26 -12.44 10.59 0.92
C ASP A 26 -12.40 10.00 -0.49
N THR A 27 -12.66 10.82 -1.51
CA THR A 27 -12.74 10.33 -2.87
C THR A 27 -11.41 10.35 -3.62
N ARG A 28 -10.33 10.82 -2.96
CA ARG A 28 -9.04 10.91 -3.62
C ARG A 28 -8.36 9.56 -3.67
N ASP A 29 -7.51 9.39 -4.67
CA ASP A 29 -6.71 8.20 -4.80
C ASP A 29 -5.50 8.30 -3.87
N ALA A 30 -4.89 7.15 -3.58
CA ALA A 30 -3.72 7.09 -2.72
C ALA A 30 -2.46 7.21 -3.57
N ALA A 31 -1.56 8.11 -3.17
CA ALA A 31 -0.28 8.24 -3.85
C ALA A 31 0.71 7.24 -3.29
N ILE A 32 1.38 6.52 -4.16
CA ILE A 32 2.44 5.59 -3.79
C ILE A 32 3.77 6.26 -4.13
N ARG A 33 4.65 6.34 -3.16
CA ARG A 33 5.89 7.08 -3.31
C ARG A 33 7.10 6.16 -3.42
N ALA A 34 8.15 6.68 -4.06
CA ALA A 34 9.35 5.89 -4.29
C ALA A 34 10.10 5.59 -2.98
N TYR A 35 9.98 6.49 -1.99
CA TYR A 35 10.59 6.29 -0.67
C TYR A 35 9.74 7.07 0.34
N PRO A 36 9.91 6.80 1.63
CA PRO A 36 9.07 7.48 2.63
C PRO A 36 9.33 8.98 2.64
N GLY A 37 8.26 9.76 2.60
CA GLY A 37 8.37 11.20 2.67
C GLY A 37 7.39 11.91 1.76
N LEU A 38 6.96 13.09 2.18
CA LEU A 38 5.97 13.87 1.43
C LEU A 38 6.52 14.42 0.13
N ASN A 39 7.85 14.56 0.02
CA ASN A 39 8.48 15.08 -1.18
C ASN A 39 9.01 14.00 -2.10
N ALA A 40 8.83 12.75 -1.75
CA ALA A 40 9.27 11.66 -2.60
C ALA A 40 8.44 11.61 -3.88
N PRO A 41 9.03 11.20 -4.99
CA PRO A 41 8.26 11.08 -6.23
C PRO A 41 7.11 10.10 -6.11
N VAL A 42 6.00 10.41 -6.76
CA VAL A 42 4.86 9.52 -6.84
C VAL A 42 5.12 8.55 -7.98
N VAL A 43 5.13 7.26 -7.67
CA VAL A 43 5.40 6.23 -8.68
C VAL A 43 4.11 5.56 -9.15
N ALA A 44 3.03 5.70 -8.40
CA ALA A 44 1.76 5.12 -8.78
C ALA A 44 0.65 5.77 -7.97
N VAL A 45 -0.58 5.59 -8.43
CA VAL A 45 -1.77 6.09 -7.76
C VAL A 45 -2.75 4.94 -7.68
N LEU A 46 -3.27 4.65 -6.49
CA LEU A 46 -4.18 3.54 -6.28
C LEU A 46 -5.52 4.05 -5.79
N PRO A 47 -6.61 3.70 -6.46
CA PRO A 47 -7.93 4.14 -6.01
C PRO A 47 -8.35 3.43 -4.72
N ASN A 48 -9.29 4.04 -4.02
CA ASN A 48 -9.89 3.42 -2.84
C ASN A 48 -10.44 2.05 -3.22
N GLY A 49 -10.31 1.10 -2.33
CA GLY A 49 -10.76 -0.24 -2.56
C GLY A 49 -9.71 -1.16 -3.17
N THR A 50 -8.57 -0.62 -3.55
CA THR A 50 -7.50 -1.43 -4.12
C THR A 50 -6.86 -2.27 -3.02
N ALA A 51 -6.64 -3.55 -3.30
CA ALA A 51 -5.91 -4.41 -2.38
C ALA A 51 -4.41 -4.17 -2.57
N ALA A 52 -3.71 -4.04 -1.47
CA ALA A 52 -2.26 -3.85 -1.50
C ALA A 52 -1.62 -4.75 -0.47
N ASN A 53 -0.42 -5.24 -0.77
CA ASN A 53 0.28 -6.07 0.21
C ASN A 53 1.32 -5.23 0.95
N SER A 54 1.15 -5.13 2.25
CA SER A 54 2.10 -4.46 3.13
C SER A 54 3.16 -5.46 3.53
N THR A 55 4.43 -5.11 3.31
CA THR A 55 5.53 -6.05 3.58
C THR A 55 5.83 -6.18 5.06
N GLY A 56 5.26 -5.33 5.89
CA GLY A 56 5.60 -5.30 7.31
C GLY A 56 6.70 -4.31 7.63
N LYS A 57 7.21 -3.61 6.65
CA LYS A 57 8.24 -2.61 6.87
C LYS A 57 7.60 -1.23 6.98
N PHE A 58 7.97 -0.50 8.01
CA PHE A 58 7.44 0.84 8.27
C PHE A 58 8.58 1.80 8.52
N VAL A 59 8.41 3.04 8.06
CA VAL A 59 9.40 4.10 8.32
C VAL A 59 8.63 5.36 8.67
N PHE A 60 9.05 6.02 9.75
CA PHE A 60 8.44 7.28 10.15
C PHE A 60 9.21 8.42 9.51
N ALA A 61 8.53 9.24 8.74
CA ALA A 61 9.15 10.36 8.06
C ALA A 61 8.12 11.43 7.82
N ASP A 62 8.54 12.69 7.92
CA ASP A 62 7.68 13.85 7.68
C ASP A 62 6.41 13.80 8.52
N GLY A 63 6.55 13.38 9.77
CA GLY A 63 5.46 13.42 10.73
C GLY A 63 4.44 12.31 10.60
N ARG A 64 4.71 11.29 9.82
CA ARG A 64 3.76 10.19 9.67
C ARG A 64 4.46 8.88 9.41
N ASN A 65 3.71 7.81 9.61
CA ASN A 65 4.23 6.47 9.41
C ASN A 65 3.96 6.04 7.98
N TRP A 66 4.97 5.49 7.32
CA TRP A 66 4.86 5.02 5.94
C TRP A 66 5.01 3.51 5.94
N ALA A 67 4.16 2.86 5.15
CA ALA A 67 4.19 1.41 5.01
C ALA A 67 4.69 1.07 3.61
N GLU A 68 5.59 0.11 3.55
CA GLU A 68 6.04 -0.37 2.26
C GLU A 68 5.03 -1.38 1.72
N ILE A 69 4.72 -1.26 0.43
CA ILE A 69 3.92 -2.26 -0.25
C ILE A 69 4.73 -2.83 -1.41
N ASP A 70 4.44 -4.07 -1.77
CA ASP A 70 5.08 -4.70 -2.92
C ASP A 70 4.06 -5.26 -3.89
N TYR A 71 2.78 -4.95 -3.70
CA TYR A 71 1.70 -5.32 -4.61
C TYR A 71 0.57 -4.31 -4.46
N PRO A 72 -0.04 -3.83 -5.51
CA PRO A 72 0.18 -4.16 -6.93
C PRO A 72 1.40 -3.50 -7.53
N VAL A 73 2.03 -2.64 -6.78
CA VAL A 73 3.24 -1.94 -7.20
C VAL A 73 4.12 -1.79 -5.97
N ARG A 74 5.42 -1.74 -6.16
CA ARG A 74 6.32 -1.54 -5.03
C ARG A 74 6.46 -0.06 -4.75
N GLY A 75 6.36 0.30 -3.49
CA GLY A 75 6.52 1.67 -3.07
C GLY A 75 6.06 1.89 -1.65
N TRP A 76 5.83 3.14 -1.29
CA TRP A 76 5.50 3.52 0.07
C TRP A 76 4.21 4.31 0.11
N ILE A 77 3.36 4.00 1.07
CA ILE A 77 2.05 4.61 1.22
C ILE A 77 1.90 5.04 2.68
N LYS A 78 1.14 6.09 2.93
CA LYS A 78 0.84 6.47 4.31
C LYS A 78 0.16 5.32 5.00
N GLY A 79 0.68 4.94 6.17
CA GLY A 79 0.16 3.79 6.88
C GLY A 79 -1.32 3.90 7.20
N ALA A 80 -1.78 5.10 7.53
CA ALA A 80 -3.19 5.30 7.87
C ALA A 80 -4.12 4.95 6.71
N ILE A 81 -3.65 5.11 5.47
CA ILE A 81 -4.47 4.78 4.30
C ILE A 81 -4.73 3.28 4.22
N LEU A 82 -3.84 2.49 4.78
CA LEU A 82 -4.01 1.04 4.83
C LEU A 82 -4.64 0.59 6.15
N GLY A 83 -5.10 1.52 6.97
CA GLY A 83 -5.78 1.18 8.20
C GLY A 83 -4.88 0.96 9.40
N TYR A 84 -3.60 1.28 9.29
CA TYR A 84 -2.72 1.17 10.44
C TYR A 84 -2.93 2.37 11.36
N ALA A 85 -2.95 2.10 12.65
CA ALA A 85 -3.25 3.13 13.63
C ALA A 85 -2.04 4.01 13.97
N TYR A 86 -0.88 3.66 13.48
CA TYR A 86 0.33 4.38 13.83
C TYR A 86 1.08 4.87 12.62
#